data_2808e1a549f7f3f79ef7c879714de30c
#
_entry.id   2808e1a549f7f3f79ef7c879714de30c
#
_cell.length_a   1.000
_cell.length_b   1.000
_cell.length_c   1.000
_cell.angle_alpha   90.00
_cell.angle_beta   90.00
_cell.angle_gamma   90.00
#
_symmetry.space_group_name_H-M   'P 1'
#
loop_
_entity.id
_entity.type
_entity.pdbx_description
1 polymer ?
#
loop_
_entity_poly.entity_id
_entity_poly.type
_entity_poly.pdbx_seq_one_letter_code
_entity_poly.pdbx_strand_id
1 'polypeptide(L)'
;SPAWKPLREATGARVIGAKPWDDMFQDDTFEPELEVEHDQLLQTSEFTLRAIHTPGHVGNHYCYLVEDEGMLFTGDHIMSGSTVVIVPPSGDMKAYIDSLRLLLDYPINSMAPGHGAVIDDPEAAVDWLIKHRLQREQKVVDGLQQLGTCSLDALVVQVYDDVDPGIH
;
A
#
# COMPACT_ATOMS: atom_id res chain seq x y z
N SER A 1 -8.00 2.74 12.19
CA SER A 1 -7.11 2.90 13.37
C SER A 1 -7.94 3.23 14.60
N PRO A 2 -7.78 2.55 15.73
CA PRO A 2 -8.56 2.81 16.94
C PRO A 2 -8.27 4.18 17.58
N ALA A 3 -7.20 4.85 17.15
CA ALA A 3 -6.78 6.14 17.71
C ALA A 3 -7.60 7.35 17.22
N TRP A 4 -8.35 7.22 16.13
CA TRP A 4 -9.04 8.37 15.54
C TRP A 4 -10.12 8.98 16.46
N LYS A 5 -10.92 8.13 17.14
CA LYS A 5 -11.96 8.59 18.07
C LYS A 5 -11.39 9.41 19.23
N PRO A 6 -10.43 8.89 20.04
CA PRO A 6 -9.85 9.65 21.14
C PRO A 6 -9.10 10.91 20.67
N LEU A 7 -8.47 10.89 19.48
CA LEU A 7 -7.86 12.12 18.94
C LEU A 7 -8.90 13.17 18.60
N ARG A 8 -9.98 12.80 17.92
CA ARG A 8 -11.08 13.71 17.61
C ARG A 8 -11.70 14.30 18.87
N GLU A 9 -11.97 13.46 19.87
CA GLU A 9 -12.55 13.90 21.16
C GLU A 9 -11.63 14.88 21.90
N ALA A 10 -10.33 14.62 21.90
CA ALA A 10 -9.36 15.46 22.61
C ALA A 10 -9.06 16.78 21.89
N THR A 11 -9.13 16.83 20.57
CA THR A 11 -8.65 17.98 19.77
C THR A 11 -9.76 18.74 19.05
N GLY A 12 -10.93 18.13 18.83
CA GLY A 12 -11.98 18.64 17.96
C GLY A 12 -11.59 18.64 16.47
N ALA A 13 -10.52 17.92 16.08
CA ALA A 13 -10.05 17.87 14.71
C ALA A 13 -11.09 17.23 13.78
N ARG A 14 -11.19 17.75 12.56
CA ARG A 14 -11.99 17.14 11.49
C ARG A 14 -11.39 15.78 11.10
N VAL A 15 -12.26 14.82 10.88
CA VAL A 15 -11.86 13.50 10.39
C VAL A 15 -12.03 13.45 8.87
N ILE A 16 -10.93 13.22 8.17
CA ILE A 16 -10.89 13.18 6.70
C ILE A 16 -10.23 11.87 6.28
N GLY A 17 -10.78 11.21 5.28
CA GLY A 17 -10.22 9.94 4.77
C GLY A 17 -11.17 9.22 3.84
N ALA A 18 -10.80 8.00 3.44
CA ALA A 18 -11.67 7.11 2.69
C ALA A 18 -12.62 6.35 3.62
N LYS A 19 -13.84 6.08 3.17
CA LYS A 19 -14.73 5.16 3.89
C LYS A 19 -14.15 3.75 3.92
N PRO A 20 -14.33 3.03 5.04
CA PRO A 20 -14.00 1.60 5.10
C PRO A 20 -14.76 0.82 4.02
N TRP A 21 -14.10 -0.19 3.47
CA TRP A 21 -14.78 -1.20 2.69
C TRP A 21 -15.51 -2.16 3.61
N ASP A 22 -16.58 -2.74 3.09
CA ASP A 22 -17.30 -3.83 3.76
C ASP A 22 -16.47 -5.13 3.65
N ASP A 23 -15.37 -5.16 4.40
CA ASP A 23 -14.51 -6.32 4.58
C ASP A 23 -14.24 -6.53 6.08
N MET A 24 -13.87 -7.75 6.46
CA MET A 24 -13.65 -8.08 7.88
C MET A 24 -12.31 -7.55 8.44
N PHE A 25 -11.52 -6.82 7.64
CA PHE A 25 -10.18 -6.38 8.01
C PHE A 25 -10.10 -4.89 8.34
N GLN A 26 -11.12 -4.09 7.97
CA GLN A 26 -11.14 -2.66 8.20
C GLN A 26 -12.01 -2.29 9.42
N ASP A 27 -11.69 -1.14 10.04
CA ASP A 27 -12.49 -0.57 11.13
C ASP A 27 -13.77 0.06 10.56
N ASP A 28 -14.86 -0.68 10.58
CA ASP A 28 -16.20 -0.27 10.11
C ASP A 28 -16.80 0.89 10.91
N THR A 29 -16.22 1.20 12.07
CA THR A 29 -16.64 2.34 12.89
C THR A 29 -16.00 3.67 12.45
N PHE A 30 -15.09 3.65 11.46
CA PHE A 30 -14.48 4.88 10.94
C PHE A 30 -15.45 5.62 10.03
N GLU A 31 -15.87 6.79 10.45
CA GLU A 31 -16.78 7.66 9.71
C GLU A 31 -16.08 9.00 9.42
N PRO A 32 -15.53 9.19 8.22
CA PRO A 32 -14.95 10.47 7.84
C PRO A 32 -16.04 11.52 7.63
N GLU A 33 -15.78 12.75 8.09
CA GLU A 33 -16.64 13.91 7.85
C GLU A 33 -16.49 14.44 6.41
N LEU A 34 -15.35 14.13 5.80
CA LEU A 34 -15.05 14.38 4.40
C LEU A 34 -14.35 13.16 3.81
N GLU A 35 -14.95 12.60 2.77
CA GLU A 35 -14.26 11.60 1.94
C GLU A 35 -13.30 12.30 0.99
N VAL A 36 -12.08 11.74 0.87
CA VAL A 36 -11.06 12.26 -0.04
C VAL A 36 -11.24 11.70 -1.44
N GLU A 37 -10.92 12.52 -2.43
CA GLU A 37 -10.81 12.14 -3.83
C GLU A 37 -9.34 12.08 -4.25
N HIS A 38 -9.06 11.35 -5.34
CA HIS A 38 -7.72 11.31 -5.92
C HIS A 38 -7.28 12.72 -6.34
N ASP A 39 -6.03 13.06 -6.04
CA ASP A 39 -5.42 14.38 -6.24
C ASP A 39 -6.05 15.55 -5.47
N GLN A 40 -6.93 15.27 -4.54
CA GLN A 40 -7.51 16.31 -3.71
C GLN A 40 -6.45 16.95 -2.82
N LEU A 41 -6.41 18.30 -2.83
CA LEU A 41 -5.57 19.08 -1.93
C LEU A 41 -6.34 19.44 -0.64
N LEU A 42 -5.72 19.09 0.48
CA LEU A 42 -6.17 19.43 1.83
C LEU A 42 -5.25 20.51 2.37
N GLN A 43 -5.72 21.76 2.35
CA GLN A 43 -4.94 22.92 2.75
C GLN A 43 -5.19 23.29 4.21
N THR A 44 -4.11 23.54 4.93
CA THR A 44 -4.10 24.10 6.28
C THR A 44 -3.33 25.42 6.27
N SER A 45 -3.19 26.07 7.45
CA SER A 45 -2.34 27.26 7.58
C SER A 45 -0.84 26.94 7.59
N GLU A 46 -0.44 25.67 7.75
CA GLU A 46 0.94 25.24 7.97
C GLU A 46 1.47 24.36 6.83
N PHE A 47 0.61 23.59 6.18
CA PHE A 47 1.00 22.65 5.12
C PHE A 47 -0.15 22.36 4.15
N THR A 48 0.19 21.85 3.00
CA THR A 48 -0.75 21.28 2.02
C THR A 48 -0.49 19.78 1.85
N LEU A 49 -1.54 18.96 2.04
CA LEU A 49 -1.50 17.53 1.74
C LEU A 49 -2.24 17.25 0.43
N ARG A 50 -1.64 16.43 -0.42
CA ARG A 50 -2.32 15.82 -1.57
C ARG A 50 -2.69 14.40 -1.23
N ALA A 51 -3.96 14.04 -1.41
CA ALA A 51 -4.48 12.70 -1.27
C ALA A 51 -4.32 11.93 -2.60
N ILE A 52 -3.50 10.90 -2.64
CA ILE A 52 -3.24 10.08 -3.83
C ILE A 52 -3.89 8.72 -3.63
N HIS A 53 -4.90 8.40 -4.43
CA HIS A 53 -5.54 7.08 -4.40
C HIS A 53 -4.57 6.02 -4.90
N THR A 54 -4.24 5.04 -4.07
CA THR A 54 -3.25 4.00 -4.32
C THR A 54 -3.84 2.62 -4.01
N PRO A 55 -4.84 2.15 -4.79
CA PRO A 55 -5.43 0.84 -4.57
C PRO A 55 -4.41 -0.27 -4.80
N GLY A 56 -4.64 -1.41 -4.15
CA GLY A 56 -3.82 -2.60 -4.34
C GLY A 56 -3.65 -3.43 -3.09
N HIS A 57 -3.11 -2.90 -2.00
CA HIS A 57 -3.17 -3.55 -0.68
C HIS A 57 -4.63 -3.69 -0.24
N VAL A 58 -5.36 -2.59 -0.27
CA VAL A 58 -6.82 -2.53 -0.18
C VAL A 58 -7.35 -1.54 -1.22
N GLY A 59 -8.61 -1.70 -1.64
CA GLY A 59 -9.17 -0.90 -2.74
C GLY A 59 -9.38 0.58 -2.43
N ASN A 60 -9.54 0.95 -1.16
CA ASN A 60 -9.75 2.31 -0.68
C ASN A 60 -8.49 2.95 -0.07
N HIS A 61 -7.29 2.44 -0.41
CA HIS A 61 -6.04 2.98 0.11
C HIS A 61 -5.70 4.35 -0.48
N TYR A 62 -5.18 5.24 0.36
CA TYR A 62 -4.61 6.54 -0.03
C TYR A 62 -3.24 6.74 0.61
N CYS A 63 -2.31 7.24 -0.20
CA CYS A 63 -1.09 7.88 0.28
C CYS A 63 -1.31 9.39 0.39
N TYR A 64 -0.56 10.06 1.29
CA TYR A 64 -0.67 11.50 1.49
C TYR A 64 0.70 12.16 1.30
N LEU A 65 0.79 13.04 0.30
CA LEU A 65 2.00 13.81 0.00
C LEU A 65 1.94 15.18 0.68
N VAL A 66 2.93 15.49 1.50
CA VAL A 66 3.20 16.87 1.97
C VAL A 66 3.87 17.62 0.83
N GLU A 67 3.12 18.49 0.16
CA GLU A 67 3.55 19.15 -1.09
C GLU A 67 4.86 19.93 -0.94
N ASP A 68 4.99 20.69 0.16
CA ASP A 68 6.13 21.58 0.37
C ASP A 68 7.43 20.82 0.68
N GLU A 69 7.34 19.64 1.27
CA GLU A 69 8.48 18.83 1.70
C GLU A 69 8.80 17.68 0.73
N GLY A 70 7.85 17.30 -0.09
CA GLY A 70 7.94 16.10 -0.93
C GLY A 70 7.97 14.82 -0.11
N MET A 71 7.42 14.83 1.12
CA MET A 71 7.33 13.63 1.96
C MET A 71 5.98 12.93 1.75
N LEU A 72 6.03 11.66 1.34
CA LEU A 72 4.86 10.83 1.15
C LEU A 72 4.62 9.90 2.33
N PHE A 73 3.47 10.03 2.99
CA PHE A 73 2.98 9.03 3.93
C PHE A 73 2.34 7.89 3.15
N THR A 74 2.97 6.72 3.19
CA THR A 74 2.57 5.58 2.34
C THR A 74 1.63 4.60 3.02
N GLY A 75 1.39 4.74 4.33
CA GLY A 75 0.64 3.74 5.08
C GLY A 75 1.21 2.34 4.85
N ASP A 76 0.34 1.40 4.52
CA ASP A 76 0.72 0.01 4.20
C ASP A 76 0.86 -0.26 2.70
N HIS A 77 0.83 0.78 1.84
CA HIS A 77 1.09 0.60 0.41
C HIS A 77 2.57 0.29 0.13
N ILE A 78 3.48 0.99 0.79
CA ILE A 78 4.92 0.76 0.74
C ILE A 78 5.45 0.66 2.17
N MET A 79 6.15 -0.43 2.48
CA MET A 79 6.81 -0.67 3.77
C MET A 79 8.32 -0.71 3.58
N SER A 80 9.08 -0.26 4.60
CA SER A 80 10.54 -0.34 4.59
C SER A 80 11.01 -1.75 4.92
N GLY A 81 11.84 -2.33 4.03
CA GLY A 81 12.48 -3.63 4.26
C GLY A 81 11.55 -4.85 4.14
N SER A 82 10.31 -4.66 3.69
CA SER A 82 9.33 -5.74 3.52
C SER A 82 8.37 -5.45 2.37
N THR A 83 7.58 -6.46 2.00
CA THR A 83 6.50 -6.32 1.01
C THR A 83 5.15 -6.45 1.69
N VAL A 84 4.19 -5.65 1.25
CA VAL A 84 2.83 -5.67 1.76
C VAL A 84 2.08 -6.94 1.34
N VAL A 85 1.18 -7.40 2.17
CA VAL A 85 0.25 -8.50 1.84
C VAL A 85 -0.88 -7.96 0.96
N ILE A 86 -1.25 -8.71 -0.08
CA ILE A 86 -2.35 -8.36 -1.00
C ILE A 86 -3.32 -9.54 -1.05
N VAL A 87 -4.50 -9.34 -0.48
CA VAL A 87 -5.51 -10.41 -0.32
C VAL A 87 -6.80 -10.01 -1.04
N PRO A 88 -7.22 -10.78 -2.08
CA PRO A 88 -8.53 -10.58 -2.67
C PRO A 88 -9.67 -10.85 -1.65
N PRO A 89 -10.85 -10.23 -1.81
CA PRO A 89 -11.26 -9.41 -2.94
C PRO A 89 -10.85 -7.93 -2.84
N SER A 90 -10.47 -7.43 -1.68
CA SER A 90 -10.10 -6.02 -1.48
C SER A 90 -8.73 -5.70 -2.07
N GLY A 91 -7.78 -6.64 -1.99
CA GLY A 91 -6.46 -6.53 -2.58
C GLY A 91 -6.43 -6.94 -4.06
N ASP A 92 -5.68 -6.17 -4.87
CA ASP A 92 -5.47 -6.42 -6.31
C ASP A 92 -4.02 -6.14 -6.70
N MET A 93 -3.32 -7.16 -7.21
CA MET A 93 -1.90 -7.07 -7.56
C MET A 93 -1.67 -6.14 -8.76
N LYS A 94 -2.58 -6.14 -9.75
CA LYS A 94 -2.45 -5.25 -10.90
C LYS A 94 -2.63 -3.81 -10.47
N ALA A 95 -3.67 -3.51 -9.71
CA ALA A 95 -3.91 -2.18 -9.15
C ALA A 95 -2.74 -1.72 -8.28
N TYR A 96 -2.13 -2.63 -7.50
CA TYR A 96 -0.95 -2.34 -6.69
C TYR A 96 0.24 -1.88 -7.53
N ILE A 97 0.57 -2.62 -8.59
CA ILE A 97 1.68 -2.27 -9.49
C ILE A 97 1.40 -0.96 -10.24
N ASP A 98 0.15 -0.75 -10.68
CA ASP A 98 -0.24 0.49 -11.35
C ASP A 98 -0.16 1.68 -10.38
N SER A 99 -0.54 1.52 -9.12
CA SER A 99 -0.39 2.53 -8.07
C SER A 99 1.07 2.83 -7.74
N LEU A 100 1.95 1.83 -7.70
CA LEU A 100 3.39 2.05 -7.54
C LEU A 100 3.97 2.91 -8.66
N ARG A 101 3.58 2.63 -9.92
CA ARG A 101 4.00 3.42 -11.07
C ARG A 101 3.46 4.84 -11.02
N LEU A 102 2.21 5.02 -10.62
CA LEU A 102 1.58 6.33 -10.46
C LEU A 102 2.38 7.23 -9.50
N LEU A 103 2.93 6.67 -8.42
CA LEU A 103 3.72 7.45 -7.47
C LEU A 103 4.99 8.08 -8.07
N LEU A 104 5.53 7.52 -9.15
CA LEU A 104 6.69 8.09 -9.85
C LEU A 104 6.37 9.39 -10.62
N ASP A 105 5.10 9.71 -10.83
CA ASP A 105 4.66 10.94 -11.49
C ASP A 105 4.61 12.14 -10.51
N TYR A 106 4.82 11.91 -9.21
CA TYR A 106 4.78 12.94 -8.17
C TYR A 106 6.19 13.34 -7.69
N PRO A 107 6.39 14.57 -7.23
CA PRO A 107 7.69 15.05 -6.75
C PRO A 107 7.97 14.56 -5.32
N ILE A 108 8.21 13.27 -5.16
CA ILE A 108 8.42 12.62 -3.86
C ILE A 108 9.92 12.60 -3.57
N ASN A 109 10.34 13.22 -2.46
CA ASN A 109 11.72 13.24 -1.99
C ASN A 109 12.04 12.13 -0.98
N SER A 110 11.03 11.73 -0.19
CA SER A 110 11.14 10.67 0.82
C SER A 110 9.79 10.04 1.09
N MET A 111 9.79 8.82 1.66
CA MET A 111 8.57 8.13 2.04
C MET A 111 8.58 7.76 3.54
N ALA A 112 7.47 8.02 4.21
CA ALA A 112 7.22 7.65 5.59
C ALA A 112 6.17 6.52 5.65
N PRO A 113 6.60 5.24 5.74
CA PRO A 113 5.70 4.10 5.77
C PRO A 113 4.99 3.93 7.11
N GLY A 114 3.88 3.18 7.10
CA GLY A 114 3.20 2.76 8.33
C GLY A 114 4.07 1.81 9.18
N HIS A 115 4.99 1.09 8.55
CA HIS A 115 5.91 0.16 9.19
C HIS A 115 7.33 0.30 8.63
N GLY A 116 8.32 0.33 9.53
CA GLY A 116 9.74 0.44 9.20
C GLY A 116 10.29 1.87 9.25
N ALA A 117 11.46 2.07 8.68
CA ALA A 117 12.14 3.36 8.66
C ALA A 117 11.71 4.23 7.47
N VAL A 118 11.97 5.52 7.54
CA VAL A 118 11.85 6.44 6.40
C VAL A 118 12.72 5.93 5.23
N ILE A 119 12.20 6.07 4.03
CA ILE A 119 12.83 5.67 2.77
C ILE A 119 13.29 6.95 2.07
N ASP A 120 14.61 7.09 1.92
CA ASP A 120 15.25 8.29 1.34
C ASP A 120 15.39 8.22 -0.19
N ASP A 121 15.17 7.05 -0.79
CA ASP A 121 15.20 6.86 -2.25
C ASP A 121 13.88 6.22 -2.71
N PRO A 122 12.85 7.05 -2.97
CA PRO A 122 11.52 6.60 -3.39
C PRO A 122 11.52 5.83 -4.71
N GLU A 123 12.28 6.28 -5.70
CA GLU A 123 12.33 5.66 -7.02
C GLU A 123 12.92 4.26 -6.94
N ALA A 124 14.05 4.10 -6.25
CA ALA A 124 14.67 2.79 -6.05
C ALA A 124 13.76 1.83 -5.26
N ALA A 125 13.01 2.33 -4.27
CA ALA A 125 12.06 1.52 -3.51
C ALA A 125 10.90 1.03 -4.37
N VAL A 126 10.31 1.89 -5.19
CA VAL A 126 9.22 1.56 -6.11
C VAL A 126 9.71 0.54 -7.16
N ASP A 127 10.85 0.79 -7.78
CA ASP A 127 11.43 -0.11 -8.78
C ASP A 127 11.72 -1.50 -8.20
N TRP A 128 12.27 -1.54 -6.97
CA TRP A 128 12.53 -2.79 -6.28
C TRP A 128 11.24 -3.57 -6.03
N LEU A 129 10.18 -2.92 -5.54
CA LEU A 129 8.88 -3.55 -5.28
C LEU A 129 8.26 -4.11 -6.56
N ILE A 130 8.22 -3.33 -7.63
CA ILE A 130 7.68 -3.78 -8.92
C ILE A 130 8.47 -4.99 -9.43
N LYS A 131 9.79 -4.91 -9.45
CA LYS A 131 10.67 -6.00 -9.88
C LYS A 131 10.46 -7.25 -9.04
N HIS A 132 10.38 -7.11 -7.73
CA HIS A 132 10.14 -8.23 -6.81
C HIS A 132 8.82 -8.94 -7.12
N ARG A 133 7.72 -8.18 -7.35
CA ARG A 133 6.40 -8.74 -7.67
C ARG A 133 6.41 -9.47 -9.02
N LEU A 134 6.98 -8.85 -10.06
CA LEU A 134 7.07 -9.46 -11.39
C LEU A 134 7.97 -10.70 -11.40
N GLN A 135 9.06 -10.72 -10.63
CA GLN A 135 9.89 -11.90 -10.48
C GLN A 135 9.12 -13.04 -9.79
N ARG A 136 8.30 -12.75 -8.79
CA ARG A 136 7.48 -13.77 -8.14
C ARG A 136 6.41 -14.33 -9.08
N GLU A 137 5.77 -13.47 -9.87
CA GLU A 137 4.83 -13.88 -10.92
C GLU A 137 5.53 -14.79 -11.95
N GLN A 138 6.74 -14.43 -12.42
CA GLN A 138 7.50 -15.23 -13.36
C GLN A 138 7.84 -16.62 -12.79
N LYS A 139 8.22 -16.73 -11.50
CA LYS A 139 8.41 -18.02 -10.83
C LYS A 139 7.16 -18.90 -10.85
N VAL A 140 5.97 -18.30 -10.69
CA VAL A 140 4.69 -19.04 -10.80
C VAL A 140 4.50 -19.58 -12.22
N VAL A 141 4.72 -18.74 -13.24
CA VAL A 141 4.61 -19.14 -14.65
C VAL A 141 5.58 -20.27 -14.98
N ASP A 142 6.86 -20.12 -14.60
CA ASP A 142 7.89 -21.11 -14.85
C ASP A 142 7.59 -22.44 -14.11
N GLY A 143 7.12 -22.36 -12.86
CA GLY A 143 6.71 -23.53 -12.08
C GLY A 143 5.55 -24.28 -12.73
N LEU A 144 4.54 -23.58 -13.22
CA LEU A 144 3.42 -24.19 -13.94
C LEU A 144 3.85 -24.81 -15.28
N GLN A 145 4.78 -24.19 -15.99
CA GLN A 145 5.34 -24.76 -17.23
C GLN A 145 6.12 -26.05 -16.98
N GLN A 146 6.85 -26.12 -15.87
CA GLN A 146 7.66 -27.30 -15.51
C GLN A 146 6.81 -28.44 -14.93
N LEU A 147 5.89 -28.14 -14.04
CA LEU A 147 5.08 -29.12 -13.33
C LEU A 147 3.83 -29.56 -14.12
N GLY A 148 3.37 -28.75 -15.06
CA GLY A 148 2.09 -28.96 -15.74
C GLY A 148 0.92 -28.84 -14.75
N THR A 149 -0.04 -29.77 -14.84
CA THR A 149 -1.14 -29.82 -13.86
C THR A 149 -0.61 -30.35 -12.52
N CYS A 150 -0.62 -29.51 -11.50
CA CYS A 150 -0.09 -29.83 -10.18
C CYS A 150 -1.04 -29.34 -9.06
N SER A 151 -0.79 -29.78 -7.82
CA SER A 151 -1.44 -29.22 -6.64
C SER A 151 -0.87 -27.85 -6.30
N LEU A 152 -1.64 -27.04 -5.56
CA LEU A 152 -1.17 -25.76 -5.06
C LEU A 152 0.09 -25.92 -4.18
N ASP A 153 0.11 -26.91 -3.30
CA ASP A 153 1.25 -27.16 -2.40
C ASP A 153 2.54 -27.44 -3.20
N ALA A 154 2.45 -28.25 -4.26
CA ALA A 154 3.60 -28.52 -5.12
C ALA A 154 4.12 -27.26 -5.82
N LEU A 155 3.21 -26.38 -6.27
CA LEU A 155 3.56 -25.11 -6.88
C LEU A 155 4.18 -24.14 -5.86
N VAL A 156 3.63 -24.06 -4.64
CA VAL A 156 4.15 -23.19 -3.57
C VAL A 156 5.60 -23.56 -3.25
N VAL A 157 5.91 -24.84 -3.07
CA VAL A 157 7.29 -25.31 -2.83
C VAL A 157 8.25 -24.89 -3.96
N GLN A 158 7.80 -24.97 -5.22
CA GLN A 158 8.59 -24.56 -6.39
C GLN A 158 8.80 -23.05 -6.47
N VAL A 159 7.77 -22.27 -6.16
CA VAL A 159 7.78 -20.79 -6.29
C VAL A 159 8.54 -20.11 -5.13
N TYR A 160 8.48 -20.72 -3.94
CA TYR A 160 9.08 -20.19 -2.71
C TYR A 160 10.32 -21.01 -2.27
N ASP A 161 11.07 -21.59 -3.22
CA ASP A 161 12.30 -22.33 -2.99
C ASP A 161 13.41 -21.53 -2.30
N ASP A 162 13.30 -20.20 -2.32
CA ASP A 162 14.19 -19.22 -1.70
C ASP A 162 13.69 -18.69 -0.33
N VAL A 163 12.59 -19.23 0.19
CA VAL A 163 11.97 -18.83 1.45
C VAL A 163 12.01 -19.99 2.45
N ASP A 164 12.16 -19.69 3.74
CA ASP A 164 12.15 -20.70 4.79
C ASP A 164 10.83 -21.50 4.75
N PRO A 165 10.87 -22.85 4.68
CA PRO A 165 9.67 -23.70 4.64
C PRO A 165 8.69 -23.49 5.81
N GLY A 166 9.14 -22.94 6.94
CA GLY A 166 8.29 -22.62 8.08
C GLY A 166 7.37 -21.41 7.86
N ILE A 167 7.53 -20.71 6.72
CA ILE A 167 6.75 -19.50 6.37
C ILE A 167 5.75 -19.77 5.22
N HIS A 168 5.77 -21.01 4.68
CA HIS A 168 4.89 -21.44 3.58
C HIS A 168 3.44 -21.62 4.02
#